data_ccc4fb53d20c3e8139acd6d8ebe2f485
#
_entry.id   ccc4fb53d20c3e8139acd6d8ebe2f485
#
_cell.length_a   1.000
_cell.length_b   1.000
_cell.length_c   1.000
_cell.angle_alpha   90.00
_cell.angle_beta   90.00
_cell.angle_gamma   90.00
#
_symmetry.space_group_name_H-M   'P 1'
#
loop_
_entity.id
_entity.type
_entity.pdbx_description
1 polymer ?
#
loop_
_entity_poly.entity_id
_entity_poly.type
_entity_poly.pdbx_seq_one_letter_code
_entity_poly.pdbx_strand_id
1 'polypeptide(L)'
;MKYIFLLIVLVISSCDTSKKIESISIGTKKTEFIEIKDFPNNLKAKNVILAIGDGVGPNQITLSRIAIGGLDHRLFIDQIPYLGTSLTHSYNNAYTDSAAAATAWSTGYKTKNRYLSLDPDKKILDTIVEMLHKKGYTSGLVATSSVTHATPAALYAHIDSRYEYKNIANQLINSSIDIALGGGRKFFYLKKINDTHHVLTKKESL
;
A
#
# COMPACT_ATOMS: atom_id res chain seq x y z
N MET A 1 -51.83 -12.81 -51.04
CA MET A 1 -50.52 -12.76 -50.34
C MET A 1 -50.75 -12.11 -48.97
N LYS A 2 -50.76 -12.90 -47.90
CA LYS A 2 -50.94 -12.43 -46.53
C LYS A 2 -49.58 -12.25 -45.89
N TYR A 3 -49.18 -11.04 -45.53
CA TYR A 3 -47.97 -10.78 -44.77
C TYR A 3 -48.26 -11.02 -43.29
N ILE A 4 -47.63 -12.05 -42.75
CA ILE A 4 -47.59 -12.32 -41.31
C ILE A 4 -46.52 -11.45 -40.71
N PHE A 5 -46.92 -10.41 -39.96
CA PHE A 5 -45.99 -9.65 -39.11
C PHE A 5 -45.66 -10.46 -37.88
N LEU A 6 -44.45 -11.01 -37.81
CA LEU A 6 -43.91 -11.65 -36.62
C LEU A 6 -43.47 -10.58 -35.66
N LEU A 7 -44.28 -10.31 -34.64
CA LEU A 7 -43.94 -9.40 -33.56
C LEU A 7 -42.99 -10.15 -32.61
N ILE A 8 -41.70 -9.88 -32.74
CA ILE A 8 -40.71 -10.38 -31.77
C ILE A 8 -40.81 -9.49 -30.52
N VAL A 9 -41.52 -9.99 -29.52
CA VAL A 9 -41.48 -9.40 -28.18
C VAL A 9 -40.14 -9.78 -27.53
N LEU A 10 -39.21 -8.87 -27.55
CA LEU A 10 -37.99 -8.95 -26.77
C LEU A 10 -38.38 -8.77 -25.29
N VAL A 11 -38.57 -9.89 -24.59
CA VAL A 11 -38.64 -9.89 -23.13
C VAL A 11 -37.24 -9.54 -22.62
N ILE A 12 -37.00 -8.27 -22.37
CA ILE A 12 -35.87 -7.83 -21.62
C ILE A 12 -36.10 -8.35 -20.19
N SER A 13 -35.58 -9.53 -19.90
CA SER A 13 -35.43 -9.99 -18.52
C SER A 13 -34.53 -9.00 -17.80
N SER A 14 -35.14 -7.95 -17.26
CA SER A 14 -34.50 -7.07 -16.31
C SER A 14 -34.08 -7.97 -15.14
N CYS A 15 -32.81 -8.27 -15.09
CA CYS A 15 -32.22 -8.88 -13.91
C CYS A 15 -32.49 -7.89 -12.78
N ASP A 16 -33.47 -8.19 -11.95
CA ASP A 16 -33.78 -7.41 -10.75
C ASP A 16 -32.62 -7.58 -9.76
N THR A 17 -31.57 -6.84 -10.00
CA THR A 17 -30.50 -6.61 -9.04
C THR A 17 -30.86 -5.47 -8.11
N SER A 18 -32.13 -5.35 -7.74
CA SER A 18 -32.50 -4.57 -6.56
C SER A 18 -32.05 -5.32 -5.29
N LYS A 19 -30.75 -5.62 -5.18
CA LYS A 19 -30.14 -5.65 -3.86
C LYS A 19 -30.46 -4.28 -3.28
N LYS A 20 -31.43 -4.24 -2.34
CA LYS A 20 -31.62 -3.09 -1.47
C LYS A 20 -30.22 -2.63 -1.09
N ILE A 21 -29.81 -1.48 -1.58
CA ILE A 21 -28.68 -0.78 -1.02
C ILE A 21 -29.15 -0.52 0.40
N GLU A 22 -28.71 -1.36 1.34
CA GLU A 22 -28.91 -1.09 2.75
C GLU A 22 -28.45 0.34 2.94
N SER A 23 -29.33 1.18 3.44
CA SER A 23 -29.07 2.60 3.64
C SER A 23 -27.72 2.75 4.32
N ILE A 24 -26.75 3.33 3.61
CA ILE A 24 -25.43 3.61 4.20
C ILE A 24 -25.75 4.48 5.40
N SER A 25 -25.55 3.92 6.59
CA SER A 25 -25.71 4.66 7.83
C SER A 25 -24.69 5.79 7.81
N ILE A 26 -25.15 7.02 7.60
CA ILE A 26 -24.30 8.19 7.71
C ILE A 26 -23.95 8.31 9.18
N GLY A 27 -22.64 8.22 9.47
CA GLY A 27 -22.14 8.36 10.83
C GLY A 27 -22.46 9.75 11.39
N THR A 28 -22.63 9.81 12.69
CA THR A 28 -22.96 11.03 13.44
C THR A 28 -21.86 11.42 14.43
N LYS A 29 -20.67 10.88 14.29
CA LYS A 29 -19.55 11.20 15.17
C LYS A 29 -19.21 12.68 15.05
N LYS A 30 -19.20 13.38 16.18
CA LYS A 30 -18.75 14.78 16.20
C LYS A 30 -17.27 14.87 15.85
N THR A 31 -16.90 15.95 15.17
CA THR A 31 -15.50 16.27 14.90
C THR A 31 -14.77 16.56 16.22
N GLU A 32 -13.69 15.83 16.45
CA GLU A 32 -12.74 16.13 17.52
C GLU A 32 -11.62 16.98 16.89
N PHE A 33 -11.49 18.23 17.34
CA PHE A 33 -10.44 19.11 16.86
C PHE A 33 -9.13 18.81 17.58
N ILE A 34 -8.04 18.69 16.83
CA ILE A 34 -6.69 18.51 17.36
C ILE A 34 -6.07 19.89 17.59
N GLU A 35 -5.42 20.06 18.73
CA GLU A 35 -4.55 21.21 18.95
C GLU A 35 -3.20 20.96 18.27
N ILE A 36 -2.90 21.72 17.25
CA ILE A 36 -1.62 21.64 16.56
C ILE A 36 -0.69 22.66 17.21
N LYS A 37 0.28 22.15 17.95
CA LYS A 37 1.32 23.00 18.53
C LYS A 37 2.36 23.34 17.46
N ASP A 38 2.78 24.60 17.42
CA ASP A 38 3.87 25.02 16.56
C ASP A 38 5.14 24.23 16.87
N PHE A 39 5.76 23.68 15.83
CA PHE A 39 7.07 23.05 15.97
C PHE A 39 8.12 24.13 16.22
N PRO A 40 8.89 24.04 17.31
CA PRO A 40 10.02 24.94 17.49
C PRO A 40 10.99 24.80 16.31
N ASN A 41 11.33 25.90 15.66
CA ASN A 41 12.15 25.94 14.43
C ASN A 41 13.56 25.36 14.58
N ASN A 42 14.02 25.08 15.81
CA ASN A 42 15.35 24.58 16.12
C ASN A 42 15.38 23.09 16.51
N LEU A 43 14.24 22.38 16.52
CA LEU A 43 14.21 20.97 16.85
C LEU A 43 14.38 20.12 15.60
N LYS A 44 15.28 19.14 15.69
CA LYS A 44 15.40 18.05 14.71
C LYS A 44 14.53 16.88 15.14
N ALA A 45 13.78 16.31 14.22
CA ALA A 45 13.01 15.08 14.49
C ALA A 45 13.97 13.95 14.88
N LYS A 46 13.71 13.32 16.02
CA LYS A 46 14.47 12.15 16.49
C LYS A 46 13.93 10.85 15.88
N ASN A 47 12.61 10.77 15.71
CA ASN A 47 11.92 9.62 15.16
C ASN A 47 10.98 10.08 14.05
N VAL A 48 10.79 9.25 13.04
CA VAL A 48 9.87 9.49 11.92
C VAL A 48 8.91 8.31 11.79
N ILE A 49 7.63 8.59 11.73
CA ILE A 49 6.58 7.61 11.42
C ILE A 49 6.00 7.97 10.07
N LEU A 50 6.12 7.07 9.10
CA LEU A 50 5.53 7.21 7.79
C LEU A 50 4.29 6.31 7.71
N ALA A 51 3.09 6.93 7.68
CA ALA A 51 1.83 6.21 7.50
C ALA A 51 1.40 6.28 6.03
N ILE A 52 1.21 5.13 5.40
CA ILE A 52 0.90 5.02 3.97
C ILE A 52 -0.47 4.38 3.81
N GLY A 53 -1.40 5.10 3.17
CA GLY A 53 -2.68 4.55 2.73
C GLY A 53 -2.54 4.04 1.29
N ASP A 54 -2.36 2.73 1.12
CA ASP A 54 -2.27 2.11 -0.21
C ASP A 54 -3.62 2.18 -0.92
N GLY A 55 -3.64 2.83 -2.09
CA GLY A 55 -4.84 3.09 -2.87
C GLY A 55 -5.79 4.13 -2.26
N VAL A 56 -5.39 4.84 -1.21
CA VAL A 56 -6.21 5.89 -0.58
C VAL A 56 -6.07 7.19 -1.36
N GLY A 57 -7.13 7.53 -2.09
CA GLY A 57 -7.26 8.79 -2.80
C GLY A 57 -8.31 9.73 -2.17
N PRO A 58 -8.57 10.90 -2.76
CA PRO A 58 -9.55 11.86 -2.25
C PRO A 58 -10.95 11.26 -2.06
N ASN A 59 -11.35 10.33 -2.92
CA ASN A 59 -12.67 9.69 -2.84
C ASN A 59 -12.78 8.80 -1.59
N GLN A 60 -11.73 8.02 -1.25
CA GLN A 60 -11.70 7.19 -0.06
C GLN A 60 -11.74 8.05 1.20
N ILE A 61 -11.01 9.17 1.23
CA ILE A 61 -11.04 10.12 2.33
C ILE A 61 -12.44 10.73 2.48
N THR A 62 -13.07 11.13 1.37
CA THR A 62 -14.43 11.68 1.37
C THR A 62 -15.46 10.67 1.88
N LEU A 63 -15.39 9.41 1.40
CA LEU A 63 -16.27 8.35 1.88
C LEU A 63 -16.07 8.06 3.37
N SER A 64 -14.83 8.05 3.84
CA SER A 64 -14.53 7.87 5.27
C SER A 64 -15.11 8.98 6.13
N ARG A 65 -15.03 10.23 5.67
CA ARG A 65 -15.62 11.39 6.34
C ARG A 65 -17.13 11.23 6.48
N ILE A 66 -17.82 10.92 5.38
CA ILE A 66 -19.27 10.73 5.35
C ILE A 66 -19.67 9.55 6.25
N ALA A 67 -18.97 8.43 6.16
CA ALA A 67 -19.28 7.23 6.93
C ALA A 67 -19.10 7.42 8.46
N ILE A 68 -18.14 8.23 8.89
CA ILE A 68 -17.83 8.43 10.30
C ILE A 68 -18.75 9.47 10.93
N GLY A 69 -18.95 10.62 10.29
CA GLY A 69 -19.64 11.73 10.95
C GLY A 69 -20.50 12.59 10.03
N GLY A 70 -20.65 12.23 8.75
CA GLY A 70 -21.42 13.01 7.78
C GLY A 70 -20.57 13.99 6.97
N LEU A 71 -21.23 14.79 6.17
CA LEU A 71 -20.58 15.68 5.19
C LEU A 71 -19.63 16.72 5.83
N ASP A 72 -20.03 17.27 6.98
CA ASP A 72 -19.30 18.33 7.68
C ASP A 72 -18.25 17.78 8.65
N HIS A 73 -18.15 16.46 8.78
CA HIS A 73 -17.17 15.85 9.67
C HIS A 73 -15.75 16.08 9.17
N ARG A 74 -14.83 16.39 10.08
CA ARG A 74 -13.41 16.52 9.77
C ARG A 74 -12.62 15.36 10.40
N LEU A 75 -11.96 14.60 9.54
CA LEU A 75 -11.01 13.56 9.96
C LEU A 75 -9.75 14.22 10.53
N PHE A 76 -8.95 13.47 11.29
CA PHE A 76 -7.64 13.96 11.74
C PHE A 76 -6.74 14.39 10.57
N ILE A 77 -6.75 13.64 9.47
CA ILE A 77 -5.96 13.98 8.27
C ILE A 77 -6.39 15.31 7.64
N ASP A 78 -7.67 15.68 7.74
CA ASP A 78 -8.18 16.97 7.25
C ASP A 78 -7.69 18.17 8.08
N GLN A 79 -7.12 17.92 9.25
CA GLN A 79 -6.69 18.94 10.21
C GLN A 79 -5.17 19.12 10.22
N ILE A 80 -4.42 18.29 9.46
CA ILE A 80 -2.95 18.43 9.36
C ILE A 80 -2.62 19.71 8.58
N PRO A 81 -1.78 20.61 9.12
CA PRO A 81 -1.54 21.92 8.55
C PRO A 81 -0.64 21.89 7.31
N TYR A 82 0.12 20.82 7.13
CA TYR A 82 1.04 20.68 6.00
C TYR A 82 0.50 19.70 4.98
N LEU A 83 0.27 20.16 3.78
CA LEU A 83 -0.23 19.37 2.65
C LEU A 83 0.74 19.51 1.49
N GLY A 84 1.04 18.37 0.87
CA GLY A 84 1.78 18.29 -0.38
C GLY A 84 1.07 17.41 -1.39
N THR A 85 1.38 17.61 -2.65
CA THR A 85 0.90 16.78 -3.75
C THR A 85 2.07 16.17 -4.50
N SER A 86 1.87 14.99 -5.09
CA SER A 86 2.87 14.32 -5.90
C SER A 86 2.27 13.81 -7.21
N LEU A 87 3.09 13.70 -8.25
CA LEU A 87 2.74 13.05 -9.50
C LEU A 87 2.93 11.55 -9.35
N THR A 88 1.85 10.79 -9.44
CA THR A 88 1.83 9.36 -9.08
C THR A 88 2.09 8.42 -10.24
N HIS A 89 2.20 8.89 -11.49
CA HIS A 89 2.48 8.04 -12.65
C HIS A 89 3.79 7.26 -12.48
N SER A 90 3.84 6.02 -12.96
CA SER A 90 5.07 5.24 -13.01
C SER A 90 5.98 5.67 -14.16
N TYR A 91 7.16 5.10 -14.27
CA TYR A 91 8.12 5.47 -15.33
C TYR A 91 7.55 5.32 -16.75
N ASN A 92 6.80 4.27 -16.99
CA ASN A 92 6.33 3.90 -18.32
C ASN A 92 4.80 3.84 -18.48
N ASN A 93 4.02 4.29 -17.47
CA ASN A 93 2.57 4.27 -17.53
C ASN A 93 1.97 5.52 -16.88
N ALA A 94 0.82 5.95 -17.41
CA ALA A 94 0.04 7.04 -16.84
C ALA A 94 -0.49 6.72 -15.43
N TYR A 95 -0.62 5.45 -15.09
CA TYR A 95 -1.00 4.97 -13.76
C TYR A 95 0.10 4.10 -13.16
N THR A 96 0.22 4.18 -11.84
CA THR A 96 1.19 3.38 -11.07
C THR A 96 0.52 2.16 -10.45
N ASP A 97 1.31 1.14 -10.14
CA ASP A 97 0.96 0.13 -9.15
C ASP A 97 1.65 0.44 -7.81
N SER A 98 1.30 -0.30 -6.75
CA SER A 98 1.90 -0.08 -5.43
C SER A 98 3.43 -0.29 -5.42
N ALA A 99 3.96 -1.14 -6.30
CA ALA A 99 5.40 -1.41 -6.34
C ALA A 99 6.19 -0.19 -6.85
N ALA A 100 5.80 0.34 -8.02
CA ALA A 100 6.45 1.52 -8.58
C ALA A 100 6.21 2.77 -7.72
N ALA A 101 5.01 2.93 -7.15
CA ALA A 101 4.71 4.03 -6.24
C ALA A 101 5.56 3.97 -4.97
N ALA A 102 5.62 2.80 -4.33
CA ALA A 102 6.41 2.61 -3.13
C ALA A 102 7.91 2.77 -3.38
N THR A 103 8.41 2.27 -4.52
CA THR A 103 9.79 2.53 -4.95
C THR A 103 10.06 4.02 -5.08
N ALA A 104 9.13 4.78 -5.67
CA ALA A 104 9.34 6.20 -5.89
C ALA A 104 9.51 6.99 -4.58
N TRP A 105 8.68 6.73 -3.56
CA TRP A 105 8.83 7.44 -2.28
C TRP A 105 9.93 6.85 -1.39
N SER A 106 10.29 5.56 -1.54
CA SER A 106 11.36 4.94 -0.74
C SER A 106 12.76 5.26 -1.26
N THR A 107 12.90 5.51 -2.56
CA THR A 107 14.22 5.75 -3.21
C THR A 107 14.37 7.14 -3.83
N GLY A 108 13.26 7.85 -4.06
CA GLY A 108 13.24 9.11 -4.79
C GLY A 108 13.22 8.97 -6.32
N TYR A 109 13.17 7.74 -6.86
CA TYR A 109 13.20 7.49 -8.30
C TYR A 109 11.96 6.76 -8.80
N LYS A 110 11.43 7.17 -9.94
CA LYS A 110 10.35 6.46 -10.62
C LYS A 110 10.88 5.20 -11.32
N THR A 111 10.10 4.13 -11.24
CA THR A 111 10.41 2.85 -11.89
C THR A 111 9.22 2.30 -12.67
N LYS A 112 9.41 1.17 -13.32
CA LYS A 112 8.35 0.43 -14.01
C LYS A 112 7.40 -0.23 -13.01
N ASN A 113 6.13 -0.35 -13.41
CA ASN A 113 5.17 -1.12 -12.61
C ASN A 113 5.73 -2.52 -12.30
N ARG A 114 5.43 -3.02 -11.09
CA ARG A 114 5.86 -4.29 -10.51
C ARG A 114 7.30 -4.33 -9.97
N TYR A 115 8.17 -3.39 -10.31
CA TYR A 115 9.53 -3.33 -9.80
C TYR A 115 9.57 -2.81 -8.36
N LEU A 116 10.43 -3.40 -7.56
CA LEU A 116 10.71 -3.01 -6.18
C LEU A 116 12.16 -2.54 -6.07
N SER A 117 12.33 -1.28 -5.72
CA SER A 117 13.61 -0.60 -5.48
C SER A 117 14.72 -0.89 -6.50
N LEU A 118 14.28 -1.00 -7.74
CA LEU A 118 15.12 -1.03 -8.94
C LEU A 118 14.78 0.16 -9.84
N ASP A 119 15.76 0.66 -10.56
CA ASP A 119 15.53 1.60 -11.64
C ASP A 119 14.91 0.90 -12.89
N PRO A 120 14.52 1.63 -13.93
CA PRO A 120 13.98 1.03 -15.15
C PRO A 120 14.91 0.03 -15.84
N ASP A 121 16.22 0.12 -15.62
CA ASP A 121 17.26 -0.75 -16.19
C ASP A 121 17.70 -1.86 -15.21
N LYS A 122 16.92 -2.06 -14.15
CA LYS A 122 17.12 -3.09 -13.10
C LYS A 122 18.35 -2.86 -12.21
N LYS A 123 18.89 -1.65 -12.16
CA LYS A 123 19.91 -1.31 -11.16
C LYS A 123 19.28 -1.13 -9.80
N ILE A 124 19.94 -1.60 -8.77
CA ILE A 124 19.53 -1.44 -7.39
C ILE A 124 19.55 0.04 -7.00
N LEU A 125 18.46 0.49 -6.38
CA LEU A 125 18.31 1.80 -5.79
C LEU A 125 18.33 1.67 -4.27
N ASP A 126 19.27 2.33 -3.60
CA ASP A 126 19.28 2.38 -2.13
C ASP A 126 17.95 2.96 -1.62
N THR A 127 17.30 2.26 -0.73
CA THR A 127 16.08 2.72 -0.07
C THR A 127 16.40 3.68 1.07
N ILE A 128 15.41 4.50 1.46
CA ILE A 128 15.56 5.40 2.61
C ILE A 128 15.92 4.63 3.88
N VAL A 129 15.39 3.41 4.07
CA VAL A 129 15.71 2.55 5.22
C VAL A 129 17.17 2.12 5.21
N GLU A 130 17.67 1.67 4.07
CA GLU A 130 19.09 1.27 3.92
C GLU A 130 20.03 2.46 4.12
N MET A 131 19.67 3.63 3.59
CA MET A 131 20.43 4.86 3.78
C MET A 131 20.46 5.29 5.26
N LEU A 132 19.34 5.15 5.96
CA LEU A 132 19.24 5.49 7.38
C LEU A 132 19.96 4.47 8.27
N HIS A 133 19.87 3.19 7.92
CA HIS A 133 20.62 2.14 8.63
C HIS A 133 22.14 2.38 8.59
N LYS A 134 22.68 2.78 7.42
CA LYS A 134 24.09 3.19 7.28
C LYS A 134 24.48 4.35 8.20
N LYS A 135 23.50 5.13 8.70
CA LYS A 135 23.67 6.23 9.65
C LYS A 135 23.36 5.86 11.09
N GLY A 136 23.13 4.57 11.39
CA GLY A 136 22.85 4.06 12.73
C GLY A 136 21.42 4.19 13.21
N TYR A 137 20.45 4.46 12.31
CA TYR A 137 19.04 4.43 12.66
C TYR A 137 18.50 3.00 12.64
N THR A 138 17.56 2.72 13.54
CA THR A 138 16.76 1.49 13.53
C THR A 138 15.47 1.71 12.76
N SER A 139 14.91 0.65 12.19
CA SER A 139 13.70 0.70 11.37
C SER A 139 12.73 -0.41 11.69
N GLY A 140 11.43 -0.10 11.59
CA GLY A 140 10.36 -1.07 11.75
C GLY A 140 9.31 -0.94 10.66
N LEU A 141 8.74 -2.07 10.26
CA LEU A 141 7.64 -2.18 9.32
C LEU A 141 6.40 -2.70 10.02
N VAL A 142 5.28 -2.05 9.78
CA VAL A 142 3.95 -2.57 10.17
C VAL A 142 3.05 -2.52 8.95
N ALA A 143 2.47 -3.65 8.58
CA ALA A 143 1.58 -3.74 7.43
C ALA A 143 0.30 -4.49 7.78
N THR A 144 -0.84 -3.99 7.33
CA THR A 144 -2.12 -4.70 7.41
C THR A 144 -2.22 -5.84 6.39
N SER A 145 -1.36 -5.81 5.37
CA SER A 145 -1.16 -6.86 4.38
C SER A 145 -0.03 -7.83 4.78
N SER A 146 0.44 -8.65 3.83
CA SER A 146 1.71 -9.36 3.98
C SER A 146 2.88 -8.38 4.04
N VAL A 147 3.86 -8.62 4.90
CA VAL A 147 5.13 -7.86 4.92
C VAL A 147 5.91 -8.00 3.62
N THR A 148 5.61 -9.02 2.81
CA THR A 148 6.15 -9.24 1.46
C THR A 148 5.32 -8.56 0.36
N HIS A 149 4.23 -7.85 0.71
CA HIS A 149 3.47 -7.05 -0.25
C HIS A 149 4.32 -5.88 -0.75
N ALA A 150 4.01 -5.38 -1.94
CA ALA A 150 4.84 -4.40 -2.63
C ALA A 150 5.16 -3.15 -1.81
N THR A 151 4.18 -2.60 -1.10
CA THR A 151 4.34 -1.35 -0.34
C THR A 151 5.36 -1.46 0.80
N PRO A 152 5.29 -2.45 1.72
CA PRO A 152 6.36 -2.66 2.69
C PRO A 152 7.66 -3.18 2.04
N ALA A 153 7.55 -4.03 1.00
CA ALA A 153 8.72 -4.64 0.38
C ALA A 153 9.64 -3.64 -0.33
N ALA A 154 9.11 -2.55 -0.86
CA ALA A 154 9.91 -1.50 -1.49
C ALA A 154 10.84 -0.74 -0.52
N LEU A 155 10.82 -1.04 0.77
CA LEU A 155 11.75 -0.49 1.75
C LEU A 155 13.01 -1.34 1.94
N TYR A 156 13.02 -2.59 1.45
CA TYR A 156 14.11 -3.54 1.72
C TYR A 156 14.41 -4.52 0.58
N ALA A 157 13.52 -4.66 -0.41
CA ALA A 157 13.66 -5.66 -1.47
C ALA A 157 13.95 -5.01 -2.82
N HIS A 158 14.87 -5.63 -3.57
CA HIS A 158 15.28 -5.22 -4.91
C HIS A 158 14.98 -6.35 -5.88
N ILE A 159 13.84 -6.24 -6.59
CA ILE A 159 13.40 -7.29 -7.49
C ILE A 159 12.49 -6.73 -8.58
N ASP A 160 12.52 -7.31 -9.76
CA ASP A 160 11.76 -6.85 -10.93
C ASP A 160 10.31 -7.37 -10.98
N SER A 161 9.91 -8.14 -9.95
CA SER A 161 8.54 -8.62 -9.83
C SER A 161 8.06 -8.66 -8.38
N ARG A 162 7.07 -7.85 -8.05
CA ARG A 162 6.37 -7.85 -6.76
C ARG A 162 5.69 -9.18 -6.40
N TYR A 163 5.58 -10.11 -7.33
CA TYR A 163 4.93 -11.41 -7.12
C TYR A 163 5.91 -12.50 -6.67
N GLU A 164 7.19 -12.20 -6.63
CA GLU A 164 8.26 -13.08 -6.15
C GLU A 164 8.31 -13.17 -4.61
N TYR A 165 7.15 -13.47 -4.00
CA TYR A 165 6.95 -13.38 -2.54
C TYR A 165 8.00 -14.13 -1.71
N LYS A 166 8.50 -15.29 -2.21
CA LYS A 166 9.53 -16.06 -1.49
C LYS A 166 10.88 -15.38 -1.54
N ASN A 167 11.25 -14.84 -2.70
CA ASN A 167 12.49 -14.09 -2.86
C ASN A 167 12.44 -12.79 -2.05
N ILE A 168 11.28 -12.13 -2.01
CA ILE A 168 11.05 -10.95 -1.17
C ILE A 168 11.16 -11.31 0.32
N ALA A 169 10.59 -12.45 0.75
CA ALA A 169 10.71 -12.93 2.14
C ALA A 169 12.16 -13.21 2.52
N ASN A 170 12.93 -13.82 1.62
CA ASN A 170 14.36 -14.07 1.83
C ASN A 170 15.15 -12.75 1.95
N GLN A 171 14.83 -11.76 1.12
CA GLN A 171 15.45 -10.44 1.21
C GLN A 171 15.11 -9.73 2.53
N LEU A 172 13.87 -9.88 3.05
CA LEU A 172 13.51 -9.31 4.36
C LEU A 172 14.38 -9.87 5.49
N ILE A 173 14.60 -11.19 5.51
CA ILE A 173 15.42 -11.85 6.54
C ILE A 173 16.87 -11.30 6.56
N ASN A 174 17.39 -10.97 5.37
CA ASN A 174 18.75 -10.47 5.20
C ASN A 174 18.83 -8.94 5.11
N SER A 175 17.72 -8.24 5.29
CA SER A 175 17.66 -6.79 5.21
C SER A 175 18.12 -6.08 6.47
N SER A 176 18.16 -4.77 6.39
CA SER A 176 18.42 -3.86 7.52
C SER A 176 17.18 -3.52 8.35
N ILE A 177 16.04 -4.19 8.10
CA ILE A 177 14.84 -4.02 8.90
C ILE A 177 14.99 -4.73 10.23
N ASP A 178 14.81 -4.00 11.35
CA ASP A 178 14.96 -4.54 12.70
C ASP A 178 13.69 -5.26 13.17
N ILE A 179 12.52 -4.74 12.81
CA ILE A 179 11.21 -5.30 13.19
C ILE A 179 10.28 -5.27 11.99
N ALA A 180 9.61 -6.39 11.70
CA ALA A 180 8.55 -6.48 10.70
C ALA A 180 7.31 -7.16 11.28
N LEU A 181 6.18 -6.46 11.29
CA LEU A 181 4.90 -6.93 11.79
C LEU A 181 3.85 -6.91 10.67
N GLY A 182 3.21 -8.04 10.42
CA GLY A 182 2.17 -8.16 9.40
C GLY A 182 1.89 -9.59 9.00
N GLY A 183 1.12 -9.77 7.94
CA GLY A 183 0.80 -11.06 7.36
C GLY A 183 1.95 -11.67 6.55
N GLY A 184 1.67 -12.81 5.90
CA GLY A 184 2.60 -13.41 4.93
C GLY A 184 3.44 -14.57 5.44
N ARG A 185 3.19 -15.08 6.64
CA ARG A 185 3.92 -16.20 7.27
C ARG A 185 4.22 -17.36 6.28
N LYS A 186 3.27 -17.69 5.40
CA LYS A 186 3.41 -18.77 4.41
C LYS A 186 4.59 -18.62 3.44
N PHE A 187 5.14 -17.44 3.28
CA PHE A 187 6.26 -17.18 2.37
C PHE A 187 7.64 -17.41 3.01
N PHE A 188 7.66 -17.58 4.34
CA PHE A 188 8.87 -17.79 5.14
C PHE A 188 9.12 -19.28 5.45
N TYR A 189 8.35 -20.19 4.86
CA TYR A 189 8.55 -21.62 5.01
C TYR A 189 9.27 -22.20 3.80
N LEU A 190 10.33 -22.98 4.05
CA LEU A 190 10.88 -23.88 3.07
C LEU A 190 9.96 -25.13 2.99
N LYS A 191 9.45 -25.43 1.81
CA LYS A 191 8.74 -26.68 1.57
C LYS A 191 9.76 -27.80 1.51
N LYS A 192 9.95 -28.56 2.59
CA LYS A 192 10.71 -29.81 2.54
C LYS A 192 9.93 -30.88 1.78
N ILE A 193 10.66 -31.72 1.05
CA ILE A 193 10.10 -32.84 0.26
C ILE A 193 9.34 -33.85 1.14
N ASN A 194 9.51 -33.83 2.47
CA ASN A 194 8.91 -34.72 3.47
C ASN A 194 8.10 -33.97 4.52
N ASP A 195 7.11 -33.21 4.14
CA ASP A 195 6.00 -32.66 4.97
C ASP A 195 6.34 -31.83 6.23
N THR A 196 7.61 -31.55 6.50
CA THR A 196 8.03 -30.67 7.60
C THR A 196 8.34 -29.26 7.06
N HIS A 197 7.63 -28.26 7.57
CA HIS A 197 7.88 -26.86 7.23
C HIS A 197 8.93 -26.27 8.19
N HIS A 198 10.05 -25.80 7.65
CA HIS A 198 11.01 -25.01 8.41
C HIS A 198 10.80 -23.52 8.16
N VAL A 199 10.88 -22.73 9.21
CA VAL A 199 10.91 -21.27 9.10
C VAL A 199 12.31 -20.85 8.65
N LEU A 200 12.40 -19.98 7.65
CA LEU A 200 13.67 -19.37 7.25
C LEU A 200 14.26 -18.58 8.42
N THR A 201 15.47 -18.87 8.77
CA THR A 201 16.22 -18.13 9.78
C THR A 201 17.44 -17.46 9.14
N LYS A 202 17.96 -16.42 9.79
CA LYS A 202 19.14 -15.69 9.30
C LYS A 202 20.40 -16.57 9.12
N LYS A 203 20.44 -17.76 9.73
CA LYS A 203 21.52 -18.74 9.60
C LYS A 203 21.40 -19.67 8.39
N GLU A 204 20.20 -19.82 7.83
CA GLU A 204 19.93 -20.75 6.72
C GLU A 204 19.95 -20.08 5.35
N SER A 205 20.18 -18.77 5.33
CA SER A 205 20.25 -17.94 4.12
C SER A 205 21.66 -17.62 3.62
N LEU A 206 22.68 -18.27 4.18
CA LEU A 206 24.09 -18.17 3.76
C LEU A 206 24.50 -19.36 2.89
#